data_391eb32fa0e286f3525f6ea10d2757ac
#
_entry.id   391eb32fa0e286f3525f6ea10d2757ac
#
_cell.length_a   1.000
_cell.length_b   1.000
_cell.length_c   1.000
_cell.angle_alpha   90.00
_cell.angle_beta   90.00
_cell.angle_gamma   90.00
#
_symmetry.space_group_name_H-M   'P 1'
#
loop_
_entity.id
_entity.type
_entity.pdbx_description
1 polymer ?
#
loop_
_entity_poly.entity_id
_entity_poly.type
_entity_poly.pdbx_seq_one_letter_code
_entity_poly.pdbx_strand_id
1 'polypeptide(L)'
;MDSPPLARFLHSLGRVQHHLHTAVVGLSAAENGIATRPIDLDILWEPHDRLGSAREARRFLLRATLIYVAEELNEYAKHVLKYRALGNSAASIPGHRADRILALARPDDVNPGYLTVAPLIVSHWRNRIVHPHSAARLTAAERQRLLAESVPAREHYKGIDVARLLKDFDEDRPTLKDVTVLLAMSITFVRQVDSTLPEPASREDVRRWLEAEDLLDDVLKLEKEATNGGHPCPRGRGKQFLITKAPGLAEAYYAHGAGIT
;
A
#
# COMPACT_ATOMS: atom_id res chain seq x y z
N MET A 1 -17.69 1.23 -2.37
CA MET A 1 -17.28 1.29 -0.94
C MET A 1 -15.82 0.85 -0.86
N ASP A 2 -14.96 1.55 -0.09
CA ASP A 2 -13.56 1.11 0.06
C ASP A 2 -13.51 -0.18 0.88
N SER A 3 -12.81 -1.21 0.37
CA SER A 3 -12.59 -2.44 1.14
C SER A 3 -11.70 -2.18 2.38
N PRO A 4 -11.77 -3.01 3.43
CA PRO A 4 -10.87 -2.87 4.58
C PRO A 4 -9.39 -2.87 4.21
N PRO A 5 -8.89 -3.71 3.29
CA PRO A 5 -7.50 -3.63 2.82
C PRO A 5 -7.17 -2.31 2.16
N LEU A 6 -8.08 -1.76 1.32
CA LEU A 6 -7.87 -0.46 0.69
C LEU A 6 -7.79 0.66 1.72
N ALA A 7 -8.72 0.69 2.68
CA ALA A 7 -8.73 1.71 3.73
C ALA A 7 -7.42 1.71 4.54
N ARG A 8 -6.93 0.51 4.94
CA ARG A 8 -5.64 0.37 5.63
C ARG A 8 -4.48 0.85 4.77
N PHE A 9 -4.43 0.40 3.51
CA PHE A 9 -3.38 0.79 2.57
C PHE A 9 -3.31 2.32 2.39
N LEU A 10 -4.45 2.97 2.14
CA LEU A 10 -4.52 4.42 1.95
C LEU A 10 -4.11 5.18 3.21
N HIS A 11 -4.54 4.71 4.39
CA HIS A 11 -4.13 5.31 5.66
C HIS A 11 -2.61 5.23 5.87
N SER A 12 -2.03 4.05 5.67
CA SER A 12 -0.58 3.83 5.80
C SER A 12 0.22 4.68 4.83
N LEU A 13 -0.17 4.72 3.54
CA LEU A 13 0.54 5.52 2.55
C LEU A 13 0.40 7.04 2.77
N GLY A 14 -0.76 7.50 3.24
CA GLY A 14 -0.94 8.91 3.61
C GLY A 14 0.03 9.34 4.70
N ARG A 15 0.22 8.52 5.72
CA ARG A 15 1.20 8.76 6.79
C ARG A 15 2.64 8.76 6.26
N VAL A 16 2.99 7.77 5.46
CA VAL A 16 4.34 7.66 4.87
C VAL A 16 4.66 8.89 4.02
N GLN A 17 3.73 9.33 3.18
CA GLN A 17 3.92 10.52 2.36
C GLN A 17 4.12 11.78 3.21
N HIS A 18 3.33 11.93 4.27
CA HIS A 18 3.49 13.04 5.21
C HIS A 18 4.86 13.03 5.88
N HIS A 19 5.29 11.87 6.42
CA HIS A 19 6.60 11.73 7.06
C HIS A 19 7.76 11.96 6.08
N LEU A 20 7.65 11.44 4.86
CA LEU A 20 8.64 11.65 3.80
C LEU A 20 8.81 13.15 3.52
N HIS A 21 7.71 13.87 3.29
CA HIS A 21 7.76 15.29 2.99
C HIS A 21 8.33 16.10 4.16
N THR A 22 7.91 15.82 5.39
CA THR A 22 8.43 16.48 6.60
C THR A 22 9.94 16.27 6.73
N ALA A 23 10.41 15.04 6.59
CA ALA A 23 11.83 14.72 6.71
C ALA A 23 12.65 15.34 5.58
N VAL A 24 12.14 15.38 4.34
CA VAL A 24 12.81 16.03 3.21
C VAL A 24 12.94 17.55 3.43
N VAL A 25 11.94 18.20 4.01
CA VAL A 25 12.02 19.62 4.39
C VAL A 25 13.12 19.83 5.43
N GLY A 26 13.16 19.00 6.49
CA GLY A 26 14.22 19.05 7.50
C GLY A 26 15.63 18.82 6.92
N LEU A 27 15.76 17.83 6.04
CA LEU A 27 17.05 17.56 5.35
C LEU A 27 17.46 18.72 4.43
N SER A 28 16.51 19.40 3.80
CA SER A 28 16.80 20.59 2.99
C SER A 28 17.29 21.75 3.85
N ALA A 29 16.74 21.93 5.07
CA ALA A 29 17.24 22.91 6.03
C ALA A 29 18.67 22.58 6.49
N ALA A 30 18.99 21.30 6.71
CA ALA A 30 20.34 20.85 7.03
C ALA A 30 21.31 21.06 5.86
N GLU A 31 20.91 20.76 4.64
CA GLU A 31 21.68 20.96 3.39
C GLU A 31 22.04 22.43 3.19
N ASN A 32 21.10 23.33 3.48
CA ASN A 32 21.29 24.79 3.35
C ASN A 32 21.98 25.43 4.57
N GLY A 33 22.45 24.67 5.54
CA GLY A 33 23.10 25.16 6.74
C GLY A 33 22.21 25.90 7.73
N ILE A 34 20.87 25.82 7.56
CA ILE A 34 19.88 26.47 8.43
C ILE A 34 19.63 25.63 9.69
N ALA A 35 19.72 24.29 9.56
CA ALA A 35 19.48 23.40 10.69
C ALA A 35 20.68 23.44 11.68
N THR A 36 20.35 23.57 12.96
CA THR A 36 21.26 23.41 14.09
C THR A 36 20.79 22.25 14.96
N ARG A 37 21.73 21.58 15.66
CA ARG A 37 21.37 20.56 16.62
C ARG A 37 20.60 21.20 17.79
N PRO A 38 19.37 20.78 18.09
CA PRO A 38 18.68 21.21 19.29
C PRO A 38 19.47 20.80 20.55
N ILE A 39 19.50 21.68 21.56
CA ILE A 39 20.30 21.46 22.78
C ILE A 39 19.75 20.27 23.62
N ASP A 40 18.45 20.06 23.55
CA ASP A 40 17.71 19.00 24.25
C ASP A 40 17.79 17.61 23.58
N LEU A 41 18.37 17.53 22.37
CA LEU A 41 18.60 16.26 21.71
C LEU A 41 19.98 15.70 22.08
N ASP A 42 19.98 14.60 22.83
CA ASP A 42 21.20 13.84 23.15
C ASP A 42 21.64 12.95 21.97
N ILE A 43 22.04 13.61 20.89
CA ILE A 43 22.58 12.96 19.68
C ILE A 43 23.90 13.60 19.28
N LEU A 44 24.84 12.78 18.81
CA LEU A 44 26.05 13.27 18.17
C LEU A 44 25.73 13.62 16.70
N TRP A 45 25.66 14.94 16.40
CA TRP A 45 25.46 15.41 15.04
C TRP A 45 26.39 16.59 14.73
N GLU A 46 27.60 16.24 14.29
CA GLU A 46 28.65 17.19 13.91
C GLU A 46 29.26 16.77 12.56
N PRO A 47 28.50 16.83 11.46
CA PRO A 47 29.00 16.38 10.18
C PRO A 47 30.09 17.31 9.64
N HIS A 48 31.24 16.78 9.24
CA HIS A 48 32.28 17.54 8.54
C HIS A 48 31.77 18.04 7.18
N ASP A 49 30.97 17.25 6.49
CA ASP A 49 30.28 17.59 5.25
C ASP A 49 28.77 17.54 5.46
N ARG A 50 28.16 18.68 5.76
CA ARG A 50 26.72 18.81 5.97
C ARG A 50 25.91 18.48 4.72
N LEU A 51 26.41 18.92 3.56
CA LEU A 51 25.76 18.70 2.28
C LEU A 51 25.74 17.20 1.91
N GLY A 52 26.89 16.54 2.02
CA GLY A 52 27.02 15.10 1.81
C GLY A 52 26.15 14.30 2.77
N SER A 53 26.21 14.61 4.08
CA SER A 53 25.40 13.95 5.10
C SER A 53 23.89 14.09 4.85
N ALA A 54 23.42 15.28 4.49
CA ALA A 54 22.00 15.49 4.17
C ALA A 54 21.57 14.71 2.92
N ARG A 55 22.42 14.62 1.90
CA ARG A 55 22.16 13.84 0.68
C ARG A 55 22.12 12.33 0.96
N GLU A 56 23.03 11.84 1.78
CA GLU A 56 23.03 10.43 2.18
C GLU A 56 21.79 10.08 3.02
N ALA A 57 21.43 10.91 3.98
CA ALA A 57 20.22 10.77 4.77
C ALA A 57 18.97 10.78 3.88
N ARG A 58 18.92 11.64 2.86
CA ARG A 58 17.82 11.64 1.87
C ARG A 58 17.77 10.35 1.08
N ARG A 59 18.89 9.83 0.60
CA ARG A 59 18.94 8.53 -0.09
C ARG A 59 18.44 7.40 0.78
N PHE A 60 18.88 7.36 2.04
CA PHE A 60 18.40 6.38 3.02
C PHE A 60 16.89 6.47 3.21
N LEU A 61 16.37 7.67 3.40
CA LEU A 61 14.94 7.92 3.59
C LEU A 61 14.10 7.45 2.38
N LEU A 62 14.53 7.75 1.15
CA LEU A 62 13.84 7.33 -0.07
C LEU A 62 13.83 5.80 -0.20
N ARG A 63 14.94 5.13 0.10
CA ARG A 63 15.02 3.66 0.12
C ARG A 63 14.13 3.05 1.19
N ALA A 64 14.13 3.60 2.41
CA ALA A 64 13.25 3.17 3.49
C ALA A 64 11.76 3.33 3.13
N THR A 65 11.41 4.44 2.47
CA THR A 65 10.06 4.68 1.96
C THR A 65 9.64 3.61 0.94
N LEU A 66 10.51 3.27 -0.02
CA LEU A 66 10.22 2.22 -1.01
C LEU A 66 10.01 0.85 -0.36
N ILE A 67 10.81 0.52 0.67
CA ILE A 67 10.61 -0.72 1.43
C ILE A 67 9.22 -0.72 2.06
N TYR A 68 8.86 0.35 2.76
CA TYR A 68 7.58 0.44 3.44
C TYR A 68 6.40 0.32 2.46
N VAL A 69 6.43 1.06 1.35
CA VAL A 69 5.40 1.00 0.30
C VAL A 69 5.26 -0.41 -0.27
N ALA A 70 6.38 -1.10 -0.50
CA ALA A 70 6.36 -2.47 -1.00
C ALA A 70 5.75 -3.46 0.00
N GLU A 71 5.96 -3.27 1.31
CA GLU A 71 5.33 -4.11 2.34
C GLU A 71 3.81 -3.86 2.36
N GLU A 72 3.37 -2.60 2.36
CA GLU A 72 1.93 -2.27 2.33
C GLU A 72 1.24 -2.80 1.07
N LEU A 73 1.88 -2.68 -0.11
CA LEU A 73 1.38 -3.28 -1.35
C LEU A 73 1.25 -4.81 -1.25
N ASN A 74 2.23 -5.45 -0.63
CA ASN A 74 2.22 -6.89 -0.45
C ASN A 74 1.10 -7.34 0.52
N GLU A 75 0.89 -6.62 1.62
CA GLU A 75 -0.20 -6.93 2.54
C GLU A 75 -1.57 -6.70 1.88
N TYR A 76 -1.74 -5.57 1.17
CA TYR A 76 -2.94 -5.34 0.37
C TYR A 76 -3.20 -6.50 -0.62
N ALA A 77 -2.16 -6.89 -1.38
CA ALA A 77 -2.27 -7.96 -2.36
C ALA A 77 -2.67 -9.30 -1.73
N LYS A 78 -2.12 -9.66 -0.59
CA LYS A 78 -2.49 -10.88 0.14
C LYS A 78 -3.97 -10.90 0.52
N HIS A 79 -4.46 -9.79 1.11
CA HIS A 79 -5.85 -9.70 1.53
C HIS A 79 -6.82 -9.75 0.34
N VAL A 80 -6.55 -8.99 -0.71
CA VAL A 80 -7.40 -8.98 -1.92
C VAL A 80 -7.41 -10.34 -2.60
N LEU A 81 -6.28 -11.02 -2.69
CA LEU A 81 -6.22 -12.37 -3.26
C LEU A 81 -6.98 -13.38 -2.39
N LYS A 82 -6.97 -13.24 -1.05
CA LYS A 82 -7.86 -14.02 -0.19
C LYS A 82 -9.33 -13.77 -0.54
N TYR A 83 -9.76 -12.51 -0.69
CA TYR A 83 -11.15 -12.21 -1.07
C TYR A 83 -11.53 -12.78 -2.44
N ARG A 84 -10.65 -12.67 -3.43
CA ARG A 84 -10.87 -13.27 -4.76
C ARG A 84 -10.91 -14.80 -4.71
N ALA A 85 -10.23 -15.42 -3.75
CA ALA A 85 -10.24 -16.87 -3.53
C ALA A 85 -11.47 -17.35 -2.73
N LEU A 86 -12.23 -16.45 -2.09
CA LEU A 86 -13.43 -16.83 -1.36
C LEU A 86 -14.44 -17.49 -2.31
N GLY A 87 -14.73 -18.76 -2.07
CA GLY A 87 -15.59 -19.59 -2.94
C GLY A 87 -14.83 -20.43 -3.98
N ASN A 88 -13.52 -20.32 -4.08
CA ASN A 88 -12.70 -21.18 -4.94
C ASN A 88 -11.52 -21.78 -4.15
N SER A 89 -11.75 -22.96 -3.56
CA SER A 89 -10.76 -23.67 -2.73
C SER A 89 -9.48 -24.11 -3.47
N ALA A 90 -9.47 -24.02 -4.80
CA ALA A 90 -8.32 -24.37 -5.64
C ALA A 90 -7.41 -23.16 -5.94
N ALA A 91 -7.82 -21.94 -5.58
CA ALA A 91 -7.04 -20.73 -5.83
C ALA A 91 -5.86 -20.64 -4.85
N SER A 92 -4.64 -20.80 -5.33
CA SER A 92 -3.43 -20.61 -4.53
C SER A 92 -2.97 -19.15 -4.61
N ILE A 93 -2.60 -18.57 -3.46
CA ILE A 93 -1.99 -17.25 -3.41
C ILE A 93 -0.51 -17.39 -3.80
N PRO A 94 -0.01 -16.64 -4.81
CA PRO A 94 1.37 -16.73 -5.22
C PRO A 94 2.36 -16.47 -4.08
N GLY A 95 3.47 -17.21 -4.05
CA GLY A 95 4.50 -17.09 -3.01
C GLY A 95 5.30 -15.79 -3.09
N HIS A 96 5.61 -15.33 -4.31
CA HIS A 96 6.42 -14.15 -4.53
C HIS A 96 5.59 -12.87 -4.64
N ARG A 97 6.15 -11.74 -4.19
CA ARG A 97 5.47 -10.42 -4.18
C ARG A 97 5.10 -9.93 -5.57
N ALA A 98 6.03 -10.01 -6.52
CA ALA A 98 5.80 -9.60 -7.89
C ALA A 98 4.64 -10.40 -8.52
N ASP A 99 4.60 -11.71 -8.28
CA ASP A 99 3.54 -12.59 -8.80
C ASP A 99 2.18 -12.24 -8.18
N ARG A 100 2.14 -11.82 -6.91
CA ARG A 100 0.90 -11.32 -6.29
C ARG A 100 0.40 -10.04 -6.95
N ILE A 101 1.30 -9.10 -7.23
CA ILE A 101 0.96 -7.86 -7.94
C ILE A 101 0.42 -8.18 -9.33
N LEU A 102 1.08 -9.09 -10.06
CA LEU A 102 0.61 -9.54 -11.38
C LEU A 102 -0.74 -10.27 -11.30
N ALA A 103 -0.96 -11.07 -10.25
CA ALA A 103 -2.23 -11.76 -10.04
C ALA A 103 -3.39 -10.80 -9.70
N LEU A 104 -3.10 -9.62 -9.18
CA LEU A 104 -4.10 -8.56 -8.99
C LEU A 104 -4.52 -7.93 -10.33
N ALA A 105 -3.57 -7.75 -11.23
CA ALA A 105 -3.81 -7.20 -12.56
C ALA A 105 -4.44 -8.28 -13.44
N ARG A 106 -5.78 -8.30 -13.55
CA ARG A 106 -6.48 -9.24 -14.44
C ARG A 106 -6.31 -8.82 -15.91
N PRO A 107 -6.31 -9.79 -16.86
CA PRO A 107 -6.22 -9.50 -18.29
C PRO A 107 -7.32 -8.57 -18.81
N ASP A 108 -8.51 -8.62 -18.16
CA ASP A 108 -9.70 -7.84 -18.54
C ASP A 108 -9.78 -6.48 -17.82
N ASP A 109 -8.85 -6.21 -16.90
CA ASP A 109 -8.79 -4.92 -16.21
C ASP A 109 -8.37 -3.84 -17.21
N VAL A 110 -9.17 -2.79 -17.32
CA VAL A 110 -8.93 -1.57 -18.13
C VAL A 110 -7.76 -0.75 -17.53
N ASN A 111 -6.81 -1.39 -16.85
CA ASN A 111 -5.67 -0.70 -16.26
C ASN A 111 -4.65 -0.35 -17.33
N PRO A 112 -4.28 0.93 -17.47
CA PRO A 112 -3.11 1.29 -18.26
C PRO A 112 -1.88 0.49 -17.78
N GLY A 113 -1.08 0.01 -18.73
CA GLY A 113 0.06 -0.87 -18.43
C GLY A 113 1.05 -0.29 -17.44
N TYR A 114 1.24 1.04 -17.46
CA TYR A 114 2.12 1.73 -16.51
C TYR A 114 1.63 1.62 -15.06
N LEU A 115 0.32 1.52 -14.81
CA LEU A 115 -0.22 1.34 -13.47
C LEU A 115 0.07 -0.05 -12.90
N THR A 116 0.15 -1.07 -13.74
CA THR A 116 0.56 -2.41 -13.31
C THR A 116 2.07 -2.49 -13.08
N VAL A 117 2.86 -1.83 -13.95
CA VAL A 117 4.33 -1.90 -13.87
C VAL A 117 4.88 -1.08 -12.71
N ALA A 118 4.23 0.03 -12.31
CA ALA A 118 4.71 0.88 -11.22
C ALA A 118 4.84 0.12 -9.86
N PRO A 119 3.83 -0.64 -9.38
CA PRO A 119 3.96 -1.49 -8.20
C PRO A 119 5.05 -2.57 -8.33
N LEU A 120 5.27 -3.10 -9.54
CA LEU A 120 6.38 -4.04 -9.79
C LEU A 120 7.74 -3.37 -9.59
N ILE A 121 7.92 -2.13 -10.08
CA ILE A 121 9.14 -1.35 -9.84
C ILE A 121 9.38 -1.20 -8.33
N VAL A 122 8.36 -0.83 -7.56
CA VAL A 122 8.45 -0.71 -6.09
C VAL A 122 8.87 -2.03 -5.46
N SER A 123 8.26 -3.14 -5.84
CA SER A 123 8.57 -4.48 -5.34
C SER A 123 10.00 -4.92 -5.69
N HIS A 124 10.44 -4.70 -6.92
CA HIS A 124 11.80 -5.05 -7.36
C HIS A 124 12.85 -4.15 -6.71
N TRP A 125 12.57 -2.86 -6.57
CA TRP A 125 13.47 -1.94 -5.88
C TRP A 125 13.68 -2.35 -4.43
N ARG A 126 12.58 -2.63 -3.71
CA ARG A 126 12.63 -3.16 -2.35
C ARG A 126 13.50 -4.43 -2.26
N ASN A 127 13.31 -5.36 -3.20
CA ASN A 127 14.06 -6.61 -3.20
C ASN A 127 15.57 -6.37 -3.35
N ARG A 128 15.99 -5.43 -4.17
CA ARG A 128 17.42 -5.07 -4.33
C ARG A 128 17.96 -4.32 -3.13
N ILE A 129 17.15 -3.46 -2.50
CA ILE A 129 17.57 -2.72 -1.30
C ILE A 129 17.81 -3.69 -0.12
N VAL A 130 16.89 -4.64 0.08
CA VAL A 130 16.95 -5.58 1.22
C VAL A 130 17.90 -6.75 0.96
N HIS A 131 18.02 -7.16 -0.30
CA HIS A 131 18.84 -8.27 -0.74
C HIS A 131 19.84 -7.81 -1.80
N PRO A 132 21.05 -7.36 -1.43
CA PRO A 132 22.03 -6.76 -2.37
C PRO A 132 22.39 -7.63 -3.58
N HIS A 133 22.23 -8.96 -3.45
CA HIS A 133 22.46 -9.91 -4.55
C HIS A 133 21.19 -10.29 -5.33
N SER A 134 20.10 -9.59 -5.09
CA SER A 134 18.84 -9.85 -5.79
C SER A 134 18.98 -9.53 -7.30
N ALA A 135 18.61 -10.51 -8.12
CA ALA A 135 18.50 -10.35 -9.57
C ALA A 135 17.17 -9.71 -10.02
N ALA A 136 16.37 -9.18 -9.08
CA ALA A 136 15.06 -8.60 -9.39
C ALA A 136 15.18 -7.48 -10.43
N ARG A 137 14.53 -7.68 -11.59
CA ARG A 137 14.53 -6.77 -12.74
C ARG A 137 13.16 -6.78 -13.39
N LEU A 138 12.84 -5.70 -14.07
CA LEU A 138 11.72 -5.70 -15.01
C LEU A 138 12.09 -6.52 -16.23
N THR A 139 11.14 -7.30 -16.72
CA THR A 139 11.26 -7.98 -18.02
C THR A 139 11.28 -6.96 -19.17
N ALA A 140 11.76 -7.38 -20.33
CA ALA A 140 11.73 -6.53 -21.52
C ALA A 140 10.30 -6.10 -21.90
N ALA A 141 9.33 -6.99 -21.74
CA ALA A 141 7.91 -6.71 -22.01
C ALA A 141 7.33 -5.65 -21.07
N GLU A 142 7.62 -5.71 -19.76
CA GLU A 142 7.20 -4.72 -18.77
C GLU A 142 7.81 -3.34 -19.06
N ARG A 143 9.09 -3.30 -19.41
CA ARG A 143 9.77 -2.06 -19.80
C ARG A 143 9.15 -1.45 -21.06
N GLN A 144 8.92 -2.26 -22.07
CA GLN A 144 8.31 -1.81 -23.32
C GLN A 144 6.90 -1.27 -23.08
N ARG A 145 6.10 -1.94 -22.26
CA ARG A 145 4.76 -1.50 -21.87
C ARG A 145 4.80 -0.13 -21.18
N LEU A 146 5.70 0.05 -20.22
CA LEU A 146 5.85 1.32 -19.50
C LEU A 146 6.29 2.46 -20.43
N LEU A 147 7.21 2.19 -21.38
CA LEU A 147 7.68 3.17 -22.36
C LEU A 147 6.59 3.53 -23.38
N ALA A 148 5.82 2.54 -23.85
CA ALA A 148 4.72 2.76 -24.79
C ALA A 148 3.63 3.68 -24.22
N GLU A 149 3.44 3.66 -22.91
CA GLU A 149 2.44 4.47 -22.21
C GLU A 149 3.07 5.69 -21.49
N SER A 150 4.26 6.12 -21.91
CA SER A 150 4.98 7.24 -21.29
C SER A 150 4.24 8.58 -21.38
N VAL A 151 3.46 8.80 -22.47
CA VAL A 151 2.67 10.03 -22.64
C VAL A 151 1.56 10.11 -21.59
N PRO A 152 0.62 9.16 -21.50
CA PRO A 152 -0.43 9.20 -20.48
C PRO A 152 0.16 9.18 -19.04
N ALA A 153 1.24 8.45 -18.79
CA ALA A 153 1.90 8.48 -17.50
C ALA A 153 2.39 9.88 -17.15
N ARG A 154 3.00 10.59 -18.11
CA ARG A 154 3.48 11.97 -17.94
C ARG A 154 2.35 12.96 -17.65
N GLU A 155 1.24 12.83 -18.36
CA GLU A 155 0.08 13.72 -18.19
C GLU A 155 -0.59 13.55 -16.83
N HIS A 156 -0.77 12.30 -16.38
CA HIS A 156 -1.47 12.00 -15.14
C HIS A 156 -0.59 12.16 -13.89
N TYR A 157 0.73 12.03 -13.99
CA TYR A 157 1.64 11.97 -12.82
C TYR A 157 2.75 13.03 -12.85
N LYS A 158 2.35 14.31 -12.75
CA LYS A 158 3.26 15.45 -12.55
C LYS A 158 4.45 15.50 -13.53
N GLY A 159 4.23 15.12 -14.79
CA GLY A 159 5.26 15.16 -15.81
C GLY A 159 6.42 14.19 -15.55
N ILE A 160 6.13 12.96 -15.10
CA ILE A 160 7.16 11.92 -14.96
C ILE A 160 7.87 11.67 -16.30
N ASP A 161 9.17 11.54 -16.25
CA ASP A 161 9.97 11.02 -17.35
C ASP A 161 10.21 9.53 -17.13
N VAL A 162 9.49 8.70 -17.89
CA VAL A 162 9.55 7.24 -17.77
C VAL A 162 10.92 6.70 -18.11
N ALA A 163 11.61 7.26 -19.11
CA ALA A 163 12.94 6.81 -19.49
C ALA A 163 13.95 7.07 -18.36
N ARG A 164 13.84 8.24 -17.73
CA ARG A 164 14.64 8.59 -16.54
C ARG A 164 14.31 7.68 -15.35
N LEU A 165 13.04 7.45 -15.05
CA LEU A 165 12.63 6.52 -13.99
C LEU A 165 13.26 5.14 -14.18
N LEU A 166 13.24 4.60 -15.40
CA LEU A 166 13.87 3.31 -15.73
C LEU A 166 15.38 3.34 -15.53
N LYS A 167 16.04 4.43 -15.93
CA LYS A 167 17.48 4.64 -15.69
C LYS A 167 17.79 4.68 -14.20
N ASP A 168 17.08 5.51 -13.42
CA ASP A 168 17.25 5.65 -11.99
C ASP A 168 16.98 4.30 -11.27
N PHE A 169 15.99 3.53 -11.79
CA PHE A 169 15.73 2.17 -11.33
C PHE A 169 16.91 1.23 -11.61
N ASP A 170 17.50 1.24 -12.80
CA ASP A 170 18.65 0.37 -13.17
C ASP A 170 19.90 0.70 -12.35
N GLU A 171 20.14 1.99 -12.11
CA GLU A 171 21.26 2.49 -11.31
C GLU A 171 21.08 2.37 -9.80
N ASP A 172 19.91 1.89 -9.34
CA ASP A 172 19.51 1.82 -7.92
C ASP A 172 19.59 3.18 -7.20
N ARG A 173 19.17 4.25 -7.88
CA ARG A 173 19.26 5.64 -7.42
C ARG A 173 17.89 6.32 -7.40
N PRO A 174 16.96 5.93 -6.50
CA PRO A 174 15.64 6.53 -6.44
C PRO A 174 15.74 8.03 -6.13
N THR A 175 15.02 8.84 -6.88
CA THR A 175 14.82 10.27 -6.60
C THR A 175 13.53 10.49 -5.82
N LEU A 176 13.38 11.69 -5.20
CA LEU A 176 12.13 12.05 -4.54
C LEU A 176 10.95 12.01 -5.51
N LYS A 177 11.18 12.46 -6.75
CA LYS A 177 10.15 12.45 -7.80
C LYS A 177 9.71 11.02 -8.13
N ASP A 178 10.65 10.09 -8.28
CA ASP A 178 10.34 8.69 -8.56
C ASP A 178 9.49 8.09 -7.44
N VAL A 179 9.92 8.26 -6.19
CA VAL A 179 9.21 7.71 -5.03
C VAL A 179 7.80 8.28 -4.94
N THR A 180 7.62 9.60 -5.05
CA THR A 180 6.29 10.24 -4.95
C THR A 180 5.37 9.85 -6.08
N VAL A 181 5.89 9.70 -7.30
CA VAL A 181 5.10 9.26 -8.45
C VAL A 181 4.73 7.78 -8.34
N LEU A 182 5.66 6.92 -7.96
CA LEU A 182 5.40 5.50 -7.74
C LEU A 182 4.37 5.27 -6.63
N LEU A 183 4.39 6.08 -5.57
CA LEU A 183 3.32 6.08 -4.55
C LEU A 183 1.96 6.40 -5.17
N ALA A 184 1.88 7.49 -5.93
CA ALA A 184 0.63 7.92 -6.56
C ALA A 184 0.10 6.88 -7.55
N MET A 185 0.95 6.30 -8.39
CA MET A 185 0.60 5.21 -9.30
C MET A 185 0.13 3.97 -8.55
N SER A 186 0.80 3.60 -7.46
CA SER A 186 0.42 2.46 -6.62
C SER A 186 -0.95 2.67 -5.97
N ILE A 187 -1.26 3.88 -5.50
CA ILE A 187 -2.58 4.21 -4.96
C ILE A 187 -3.66 4.06 -6.06
N THR A 188 -3.40 4.57 -7.26
CA THR A 188 -4.36 4.45 -8.38
C THR A 188 -4.56 2.99 -8.77
N PHE A 189 -3.48 2.20 -8.89
CA PHE A 189 -3.54 0.77 -9.17
C PHE A 189 -4.40 0.04 -8.13
N VAL A 190 -4.12 0.25 -6.86
CA VAL A 190 -4.83 -0.41 -5.76
C VAL A 190 -6.32 -0.05 -5.76
N ARG A 191 -6.67 1.23 -5.98
CA ARG A 191 -8.07 1.66 -6.09
C ARG A 191 -8.80 1.01 -7.25
N GLN A 192 -8.15 0.88 -8.40
CA GLN A 192 -8.75 0.20 -9.55
C GLN A 192 -8.95 -1.29 -9.29
N VAL A 193 -7.96 -1.96 -8.66
CA VAL A 193 -8.11 -3.37 -8.24
C VAL A 193 -9.27 -3.51 -7.25
N ASP A 194 -9.35 -2.61 -6.26
CA ASP A 194 -10.38 -2.66 -5.23
C ASP A 194 -11.79 -2.45 -5.79
N SER A 195 -11.94 -1.57 -6.78
CA SER A 195 -13.22 -1.33 -7.44
C SER A 195 -13.77 -2.57 -8.21
N THR A 196 -12.93 -3.57 -8.45
CA THR A 196 -13.36 -4.85 -9.05
C THR A 196 -13.80 -5.89 -8.03
N LEU A 197 -13.64 -5.61 -6.73
CA LEU A 197 -14.10 -6.53 -5.69
C LEU A 197 -15.61 -6.49 -5.57
N PRO A 198 -16.28 -7.67 -5.47
CA PRO A 198 -17.71 -7.68 -5.21
C PRO A 198 -18.00 -7.08 -3.84
N GLU A 199 -19.01 -6.23 -3.76
CA GLU A 199 -19.52 -5.78 -2.46
C GLU A 199 -20.24 -6.94 -1.76
N PRO A 200 -20.07 -7.10 -0.43
CA PRO A 200 -20.77 -8.13 0.32
C PRO A 200 -22.27 -7.83 0.33
N ALA A 201 -23.03 -8.59 -0.44
CA ALA A 201 -24.47 -8.42 -0.65
C ALA A 201 -25.34 -9.40 0.14
N SER A 202 -24.73 -10.37 0.79
CA SER A 202 -25.40 -11.41 1.58
C SER A 202 -24.73 -11.57 2.96
N ARG A 203 -25.47 -12.22 3.86
CA ARG A 203 -24.95 -12.65 5.17
C ARG A 203 -23.68 -13.50 5.05
N GLU A 204 -23.68 -14.43 4.11
CA GLU A 204 -22.57 -15.33 3.89
C GLU A 204 -21.33 -14.57 3.35
N ASP A 205 -21.53 -13.59 2.49
CA ASP A 205 -20.44 -12.74 2.02
C ASP A 205 -19.84 -11.93 3.16
N VAL A 206 -20.68 -11.31 3.98
CA VAL A 206 -20.21 -10.56 5.16
C VAL A 206 -19.42 -11.46 6.11
N ARG A 207 -19.90 -12.67 6.37
CA ARG A 207 -19.19 -13.65 7.21
C ARG A 207 -17.83 -13.99 6.64
N ARG A 208 -17.75 -14.32 5.34
CA ARG A 208 -16.50 -14.65 4.65
C ARG A 208 -15.50 -13.49 4.70
N TRP A 209 -15.99 -12.26 4.54
CA TRP A 209 -15.12 -11.08 4.64
C TRP A 209 -14.61 -10.87 6.07
N LEU A 210 -15.44 -11.09 7.09
CA LEU A 210 -15.01 -11.04 8.49
C LEU A 210 -13.99 -12.14 8.81
N GLU A 211 -14.17 -13.34 8.27
CA GLU A 211 -13.20 -14.44 8.38
C GLU A 211 -11.87 -14.10 7.71
N ALA A 212 -11.91 -13.51 6.50
CA ALA A 212 -10.70 -13.12 5.78
C ALA A 212 -9.90 -12.01 6.50
N GLU A 213 -10.58 -11.20 7.31
CA GLU A 213 -9.99 -10.14 8.13
C GLU A 213 -9.63 -10.60 9.56
N ASP A 214 -9.88 -11.86 9.90
CA ASP A 214 -9.71 -12.41 11.25
C ASP A 214 -10.52 -11.64 12.32
N LEU A 215 -11.69 -11.11 11.95
CA LEU A 215 -12.57 -10.30 12.81
C LEU A 215 -13.87 -10.98 13.22
N LEU A 216 -14.16 -12.17 12.66
CA LEU A 216 -15.44 -12.85 12.90
C LEU A 216 -15.64 -13.17 14.38
N ASP A 217 -14.66 -13.79 15.02
CA ASP A 217 -14.75 -14.20 16.43
C ASP A 217 -14.92 -13.01 17.36
N ASP A 218 -14.23 -11.90 17.11
CA ASP A 218 -14.35 -10.68 17.90
C ASP A 218 -15.77 -10.08 17.80
N VAL A 219 -16.32 -10.05 16.59
CA VAL A 219 -17.68 -9.55 16.34
C VAL A 219 -18.71 -10.42 17.02
N LEU A 220 -18.60 -11.74 16.89
CA LEU A 220 -19.52 -12.71 17.52
C LEU A 220 -19.47 -12.63 19.05
N LYS A 221 -18.27 -12.47 19.61
CA LYS A 221 -18.09 -12.28 21.07
C LYS A 221 -18.79 -11.02 21.54
N LEU A 222 -18.60 -9.89 20.84
CA LEU A 222 -19.24 -8.62 21.19
C LEU A 222 -20.77 -8.68 21.11
N GLU A 223 -21.33 -9.37 20.10
CA GLU A 223 -22.77 -9.57 19.98
C GLU A 223 -23.32 -10.43 21.14
N LYS A 224 -22.64 -11.50 21.48
CA LYS A 224 -23.03 -12.40 22.59
C LYS A 224 -22.99 -11.67 23.94
N GLU A 225 -21.92 -10.91 24.19
CA GLU A 225 -21.80 -10.10 25.40
C GLU A 225 -22.92 -9.05 25.49
N ALA A 226 -23.22 -8.37 24.38
CA ALA A 226 -24.28 -7.37 24.32
C ALA A 226 -25.67 -8.00 24.51
N THR A 227 -25.92 -9.20 23.96
CA THR A 227 -27.17 -9.94 24.14
C THR A 227 -27.34 -10.35 25.60
N ASN A 228 -26.32 -10.95 26.21
CA ASN A 228 -26.33 -11.37 27.61
C ASN A 228 -26.48 -10.18 28.58
N GLY A 229 -25.95 -9.02 28.24
CA GLY A 229 -26.08 -7.78 28.98
C GLY A 229 -27.40 -7.03 28.73
N GLY A 230 -28.33 -7.59 27.98
CA GLY A 230 -29.64 -6.95 27.71
C GLY A 230 -29.54 -5.70 26.83
N HIS A 231 -28.50 -5.57 26.01
CA HIS A 231 -28.33 -4.39 25.16
C HIS A 231 -29.42 -4.35 24.07
N PRO A 232 -30.08 -3.19 23.86
CA PRO A 232 -31.22 -3.09 22.93
C PRO A 232 -30.85 -3.33 21.47
N CYS A 233 -29.58 -3.15 21.12
CA CYS A 233 -29.07 -3.39 19.76
C CYS A 233 -27.68 -4.08 19.80
N PRO A 234 -27.62 -5.41 19.97
CA PRO A 234 -26.34 -6.15 20.00
C PRO A 234 -25.46 -5.91 18.77
N ARG A 235 -26.05 -5.92 17.57
CA ARG A 235 -25.35 -5.62 16.31
C ARG A 235 -24.77 -4.21 16.24
N GLY A 236 -25.34 -3.26 16.96
CA GLY A 236 -24.80 -1.91 17.04
C GLY A 236 -23.41 -1.86 17.63
N ARG A 237 -23.08 -2.76 18.58
CA ARG A 237 -21.72 -2.89 19.13
C ARG A 237 -20.74 -3.47 18.14
N GLY A 238 -21.14 -4.52 17.41
CA GLY A 238 -20.33 -5.08 16.30
C GLY A 238 -20.06 -4.04 15.23
N LYS A 239 -21.09 -3.28 14.81
CA LYS A 239 -20.91 -2.16 13.86
C LYS A 239 -19.90 -1.13 14.38
N GLN A 240 -20.03 -0.67 15.64
CA GLN A 240 -19.12 0.32 16.22
C GLN A 240 -17.67 -0.18 16.27
N PHE A 241 -17.46 -1.45 16.59
CA PHE A 241 -16.15 -2.09 16.53
C PHE A 241 -15.60 -2.07 15.09
N LEU A 242 -16.41 -2.45 14.10
CA LEU A 242 -16.02 -2.48 12.70
C LEU A 242 -15.74 -1.09 12.11
N ILE A 243 -16.42 -0.03 12.56
CA ILE A 243 -16.10 1.35 12.17
C ILE A 243 -14.62 1.67 12.46
N THR A 244 -14.09 1.11 13.55
CA THR A 244 -12.67 1.33 13.92
C THR A 244 -11.71 0.36 13.25
N LYS A 245 -12.10 -0.90 13.09
CA LYS A 245 -11.20 -1.98 12.62
C LYS A 245 -11.28 -2.24 11.12
N ALA A 246 -12.48 -2.15 10.55
CA ALA A 246 -12.77 -2.44 9.16
C ALA A 246 -13.94 -1.58 8.67
N PRO A 247 -13.78 -0.25 8.55
CA PRO A 247 -14.88 0.67 8.27
C PRO A 247 -15.67 0.30 7.01
N GLY A 248 -15.00 -0.22 5.97
CA GLY A 248 -15.65 -0.71 4.76
C GLY A 248 -16.61 -1.88 4.96
N LEU A 249 -16.55 -2.61 6.08
CA LEU A 249 -17.49 -3.71 6.40
C LEU A 249 -18.61 -3.31 7.33
N ALA A 250 -18.48 -2.19 8.04
CA ALA A 250 -19.41 -1.81 9.10
C ALA A 250 -20.86 -1.69 8.62
N GLU A 251 -21.07 -1.07 7.46
CA GLU A 251 -22.42 -0.88 6.89
C GLU A 251 -22.97 -2.20 6.33
N ALA A 252 -22.16 -2.96 5.58
CA ALA A 252 -22.56 -4.24 5.04
C ALA A 252 -22.91 -5.25 6.17
N TYR A 253 -22.11 -5.27 7.23
CA TYR A 253 -22.38 -6.06 8.42
C TYR A 253 -23.72 -5.66 9.07
N TYR A 254 -23.98 -4.37 9.22
CA TYR A 254 -25.23 -3.91 9.83
C TYR A 254 -26.44 -4.24 8.96
N ALA A 255 -26.33 -4.13 7.65
CA ALA A 255 -27.39 -4.40 6.69
C ALA A 255 -27.69 -5.92 6.55
N HIS A 256 -26.67 -6.73 6.43
CA HIS A 256 -26.79 -8.15 6.03
C HIS A 256 -26.35 -9.15 7.10
N GLY A 257 -25.67 -8.71 8.17
CA GLY A 257 -25.05 -9.58 9.17
C GLY A 257 -26.01 -10.23 10.19
N ALA A 258 -27.32 -10.12 10.02
CA ALA A 258 -28.28 -10.70 10.97
C ALA A 258 -28.11 -12.22 11.10
N GLY A 259 -27.79 -12.69 12.32
CA GLY A 259 -27.68 -14.13 12.64
C GLY A 259 -26.46 -14.80 12.00
N ILE A 260 -25.29 -14.16 11.96
CA ILE A 260 -24.01 -14.76 11.51
C ILE A 260 -23.54 -15.88 12.45
N THR A 261 -24.22 -16.07 13.58
CA THR A 261 -23.99 -17.17 14.54
C THR A 261 -24.24 -18.54 13.95
#